data_3bcbcad1197d3c8ef599d1c96f63989b
#
_entry.id   3bcbcad1197d3c8ef599d1c96f63989b
#
_cell.length_a   1.000
_cell.length_b   1.000
_cell.length_c   1.000
_cell.angle_alpha   90.00
_cell.angle_beta   90.00
_cell.angle_gamma   90.00
#
_symmetry.space_group_name_H-M   'P 1'
#
loop_
_entity.id
_entity.type
_entity.pdbx_description
1 polymer ?
#
loop_
_entity_poly.entity_id
_entity_poly.type
_entity_poly.pdbx_seq_one_letter_code
_entity_poly.pdbx_strand_id
1 'polypeptide(L)'
;MTHKIIAVVGVSGVGKSTLLKKLQSKFSFQHLQASDVIRQQKQYKKNQSLSAEALRQSNIDENQSFLISGFEHLRDPNAQIVVLDGHVVIDSPTGLVDIDSAVFKSMGVTHLVCLVEDPHEILRRRKSDIARARPERSLNYIEQYQVHAQGVGFKISLSLGIPFTVLSTGCLEWMDHILSG
;
A
#
# COMPACT_ATOMS: atom_id res chain seq x y z
N MET A 1 25.09 -4.57 0.08
CA MET A 1 24.25 -3.64 -0.71
C MET A 1 22.98 -3.39 0.10
N THR A 2 22.63 -2.14 0.34
CA THR A 2 21.39 -1.80 1.08
C THR A 2 20.20 -2.00 0.16
N HIS A 3 19.35 -2.98 0.48
CA HIS A 3 18.10 -3.18 -0.23
C HIS A 3 17.17 -1.97 -0.01
N LYS A 4 16.59 -1.46 -1.08
CA LYS A 4 15.66 -0.35 -1.03
C LYS A 4 14.22 -0.87 -1.00
N ILE A 5 13.49 -0.59 0.07
CA ILE A 5 12.09 -0.99 0.21
C ILE A 5 11.25 0.27 0.18
N ILE A 6 10.49 0.46 -0.89
CA ILE A 6 9.67 1.64 -1.14
C ILE A 6 8.22 1.28 -0.93
N ALA A 7 7.56 1.89 0.05
CA ALA A 7 6.12 1.76 0.19
C ALA A 7 5.41 2.85 -0.63
N VAL A 8 4.70 2.45 -1.67
CA VAL A 8 3.83 3.33 -2.47
C VAL A 8 2.42 3.22 -1.93
N VAL A 9 1.96 4.29 -1.31
CA VAL A 9 0.68 4.35 -0.61
C VAL A 9 -0.25 5.40 -1.23
N GLY A 10 -1.49 5.44 -0.78
CA GLY A 10 -2.50 6.37 -1.25
C GLY A 10 -3.87 5.73 -1.21
N VAL A 11 -4.91 6.53 -1.38
CA VAL A 11 -6.30 6.07 -1.29
C VAL A 11 -6.65 5.06 -2.38
N SER A 12 -7.67 4.24 -2.13
CA SER A 12 -8.15 3.29 -3.15
C SER A 12 -8.72 4.04 -4.36
N GLY A 13 -8.29 3.69 -5.57
CA GLY A 13 -8.67 4.36 -6.83
C GLY A 13 -7.73 5.49 -7.26
N VAL A 14 -6.71 5.85 -6.47
CA VAL A 14 -5.74 6.91 -6.82
C VAL A 14 -4.91 6.61 -8.08
N GLY A 15 -4.71 5.34 -8.44
CA GLY A 15 -3.98 4.95 -9.66
C GLY A 15 -2.64 4.25 -9.42
N LYS A 16 -2.35 3.79 -8.19
CA LYS A 16 -1.09 3.09 -7.83
C LYS A 16 -0.70 1.98 -8.81
N SER A 17 -1.59 1.02 -9.02
CA SER A 17 -1.30 -0.15 -9.87
C SER A 17 -1.02 0.23 -11.33
N THR A 18 -1.68 1.28 -11.86
CA THR A 18 -1.41 1.80 -13.22
C THR A 18 -0.02 2.45 -13.28
N LEU A 19 0.34 3.24 -12.26
CA LEU A 19 1.66 3.83 -12.13
C LEU A 19 2.74 2.76 -12.09
N LEU A 20 2.59 1.78 -11.20
CA LEU A 20 3.60 0.74 -10.99
C LEU A 20 3.81 -0.13 -12.23
N LYS A 21 2.74 -0.44 -12.99
CA LYS A 21 2.89 -1.11 -14.30
C LYS A 21 3.73 -0.31 -15.30
N LYS A 22 3.54 1.02 -15.35
CA LYS A 22 4.35 1.88 -16.21
C LYS A 22 5.81 1.93 -15.76
N LEU A 23 6.06 1.93 -14.46
CA LEU A 23 7.42 1.94 -13.93
C LEU A 23 8.14 0.61 -14.16
N GLN A 24 7.44 -0.52 -14.09
CA GLN A 24 8.02 -1.85 -14.37
C GLN A 24 8.49 -2.01 -15.83
N SER A 25 7.98 -1.20 -16.77
CA SER A 25 8.52 -1.19 -18.13
C SER A 25 9.87 -0.47 -18.28
N LYS A 26 10.26 0.33 -17.27
CA LYS A 26 11.48 1.12 -17.27
C LYS A 26 12.51 0.65 -16.24
N PHE A 27 12.05 0.13 -15.10
CA PHE A 27 12.88 -0.23 -13.95
C PHE A 27 12.64 -1.67 -13.52
N SER A 28 13.72 -2.32 -13.12
CA SER A 28 13.63 -3.66 -12.52
C SER A 28 13.44 -3.53 -11.02
N PHE A 29 12.28 -3.96 -10.51
CA PHE A 29 11.98 -4.06 -9.09
C PHE A 29 10.97 -5.18 -8.84
N GLN A 30 11.02 -5.76 -7.65
CA GLN A 30 9.96 -6.65 -7.20
C GLN A 30 8.76 -5.82 -6.76
N HIS A 31 7.57 -6.11 -7.31
CA HIS A 31 6.30 -5.49 -6.90
C HIS A 31 5.50 -6.44 -6.03
N LEU A 32 5.20 -6.04 -4.82
CA LEU A 32 4.36 -6.75 -3.86
C LEU A 32 3.12 -5.90 -3.54
N GLN A 33 1.94 -6.40 -3.93
CA GLN A 33 0.69 -5.74 -3.57
C GLN A 33 0.20 -6.27 -2.21
N ALA A 34 -0.01 -5.39 -1.24
CA ALA A 34 -0.34 -5.75 0.15
C ALA A 34 -1.55 -6.71 0.26
N SER A 35 -2.62 -6.46 -0.52
CA SER A 35 -3.80 -7.34 -0.53
C SER A 35 -3.48 -8.75 -1.04
N ASP A 36 -2.57 -8.90 -2.00
CA ASP A 36 -2.17 -10.18 -2.56
C ASP A 36 -1.24 -10.92 -1.60
N VAL A 37 -0.32 -10.18 -0.96
CA VAL A 37 0.56 -10.71 0.11
C VAL A 37 -0.29 -11.30 1.24
N ILE A 38 -1.27 -10.54 1.74
CA ILE A 38 -2.18 -11.00 2.80
C ILE A 38 -2.95 -12.24 2.36
N ARG A 39 -3.51 -12.24 1.12
CA ARG A 39 -4.28 -13.37 0.59
C ARG A 39 -3.43 -14.65 0.49
N GLN A 40 -2.22 -14.55 -0.06
CA GLN A 40 -1.30 -15.67 -0.19
C GLN A 40 -0.89 -16.21 1.17
N GLN A 41 -0.57 -15.34 2.13
CA GLN A 41 -0.18 -15.75 3.47
C GLN A 41 -1.32 -16.43 4.23
N LYS A 42 -2.56 -15.96 4.06
CA LYS A 42 -3.76 -16.64 4.61
C LYS A 42 -3.94 -18.04 4.01
N GLN A 43 -3.77 -18.18 2.70
CA GLN A 43 -3.87 -19.49 2.03
C GLN A 43 -2.77 -20.45 2.51
N TYR A 44 -1.53 -19.96 2.63
CA TYR A 44 -0.40 -20.73 3.14
C TYR A 44 -0.69 -21.28 4.55
N LYS A 45 -1.14 -20.40 5.48
CA LYS A 45 -1.51 -20.80 6.84
C LYS A 45 -2.71 -21.76 6.87
N LYS A 46 -3.72 -21.57 6.01
CA LYS A 46 -4.86 -22.48 5.89
C LYS A 46 -4.44 -23.89 5.49
N ASN A 47 -3.49 -24.03 4.58
CA ASN A 47 -2.94 -25.32 4.15
C ASN A 47 -2.10 -26.02 5.24
N GLN A 48 -1.67 -25.26 6.28
CA GLN A 48 -0.95 -25.76 7.45
C GLN A 48 -1.86 -26.08 8.66
N SER A 49 -3.17 -26.31 8.48
CA SER A 49 -4.12 -26.74 9.52
C SER A 49 -4.63 -25.67 10.49
N LEU A 50 -4.67 -24.40 10.13
CA LEU A 50 -5.46 -23.43 10.87
C LEU A 50 -6.94 -23.54 10.49
N SER A 51 -7.82 -23.60 11.50
CA SER A 51 -9.25 -23.76 11.28
C SER A 51 -9.83 -22.65 10.38
N ALA A 52 -10.76 -23.03 9.50
CA ALA A 52 -11.46 -22.07 8.62
C ALA A 52 -12.19 -20.96 9.37
N GLU A 53 -12.50 -21.17 10.64
CA GLU A 53 -13.15 -20.24 11.56
C GLU A 53 -12.24 -19.05 11.91
N ALA A 54 -10.99 -19.30 12.24
CA ALA A 54 -9.99 -18.25 12.57
C ALA A 54 -9.70 -17.31 11.39
N LEU A 55 -9.86 -17.80 10.15
CA LEU A 55 -9.57 -17.02 8.93
C LEU A 55 -10.76 -16.13 8.49
N ARG A 56 -11.99 -16.41 8.95
CA ARG A 56 -13.18 -15.63 8.58
C ARG A 56 -13.37 -14.36 9.43
N GLN A 57 -12.78 -14.32 10.61
CA GLN A 57 -12.89 -13.21 11.58
C GLN A 57 -11.66 -12.30 11.60
N SER A 58 -10.81 -12.36 10.55
CA SER A 58 -9.58 -11.53 10.51
C SER A 58 -9.95 -10.05 10.51
N ASN A 59 -9.68 -9.40 11.64
CA ASN A 59 -9.75 -7.96 11.79
C ASN A 59 -8.55 -7.26 11.09
N ILE A 60 -8.50 -5.94 11.13
CA ILE A 60 -7.42 -5.17 10.49
C ILE A 60 -6.05 -5.53 11.09
N ASP A 61 -5.96 -5.74 12.40
CA ASP A 61 -4.71 -6.07 13.10
C ASP A 61 -4.15 -7.43 12.67
N GLU A 62 -5.03 -8.43 12.49
CA GLU A 62 -4.65 -9.72 11.97
C GLU A 62 -4.17 -9.64 10.52
N ASN A 63 -4.82 -8.82 9.68
CA ASN A 63 -4.36 -8.55 8.33
C ASN A 63 -2.97 -7.89 8.29
N GLN A 64 -2.66 -7.02 9.24
CA GLN A 64 -1.32 -6.43 9.37
C GLN A 64 -0.27 -7.49 9.72
N SER A 65 -0.58 -8.41 10.63
CA SER A 65 0.29 -9.54 10.96
C SER A 65 0.53 -10.47 9.76
N PHE A 66 -0.52 -10.73 8.96
CA PHE A 66 -0.38 -11.49 7.70
C PHE A 66 0.44 -10.72 6.66
N LEU A 67 0.30 -9.40 6.60
CA LEU A 67 1.10 -8.59 5.69
C LEU A 67 2.59 -8.67 6.04
N ILE A 68 2.96 -8.49 7.30
CA ILE A 68 4.36 -8.55 7.75
C ILE A 68 4.97 -9.93 7.44
N SER A 69 4.33 -11.01 7.91
CA SER A 69 4.85 -12.37 7.71
C SER A 69 4.85 -12.79 6.25
N GLY A 70 3.86 -12.37 5.47
CA GLY A 70 3.77 -12.64 4.04
C GLY A 70 4.79 -11.84 3.23
N PHE A 71 5.05 -10.60 3.60
CA PHE A 71 6.08 -9.77 2.97
C PHE A 71 7.47 -10.39 3.16
N GLU A 72 7.80 -10.82 4.37
CA GLU A 72 9.06 -11.49 4.66
C GLU A 72 9.22 -12.78 3.85
N HIS A 73 8.15 -13.56 3.71
CA HIS A 73 8.14 -14.82 2.97
C HIS A 73 8.27 -14.64 1.45
N LEU A 74 7.61 -13.60 0.91
CA LEU A 74 7.51 -13.39 -0.55
C LEU A 74 8.59 -12.45 -1.10
N ARG A 75 9.27 -11.71 -0.24
CA ARG A 75 10.34 -10.81 -0.66
C ARG A 75 11.51 -11.63 -1.21
N ASP A 76 11.90 -11.32 -2.45
CA ASP A 76 13.13 -11.85 -3.03
C ASP A 76 14.35 -11.23 -2.33
N PRO A 77 15.19 -12.03 -1.66
CA PRO A 77 16.39 -11.53 -0.98
C PRO A 77 17.44 -10.97 -1.95
N ASN A 78 17.34 -11.25 -3.25
CA ASN A 78 18.24 -10.74 -4.28
C ASN A 78 17.71 -9.47 -4.97
N ALA A 79 16.45 -9.10 -4.75
CA ALA A 79 15.89 -7.88 -5.32
C ALA A 79 16.54 -6.64 -4.68
N GLN A 80 17.21 -5.82 -5.49
CA GLN A 80 17.80 -4.55 -5.03
C GLN A 80 16.73 -3.55 -4.60
N ILE A 81 15.59 -3.55 -5.30
CA ILE A 81 14.45 -2.69 -5.04
C ILE A 81 13.20 -3.54 -4.89
N VAL A 82 12.49 -3.34 -3.78
CA VAL A 82 11.15 -3.91 -3.55
C VAL A 82 10.17 -2.76 -3.43
N VAL A 83 9.09 -2.80 -4.17
CA VAL A 83 8.00 -1.83 -4.09
C VAL A 83 6.77 -2.50 -3.48
N LEU A 84 6.36 -2.03 -2.31
CA LEU A 84 5.12 -2.43 -1.65
C LEU A 84 3.98 -1.48 -2.06
N ASP A 85 2.98 -1.99 -2.80
CA ASP A 85 1.73 -1.27 -3.10
C ASP A 85 0.73 -1.49 -1.98
N GLY A 86 0.47 -0.46 -1.19
CA GLY A 86 -0.37 -0.56 -0.01
C GLY A 86 -1.14 0.71 0.35
N HIS A 87 -1.51 0.76 1.60
CA HIS A 87 -2.22 1.89 2.20
C HIS A 87 -1.62 2.22 3.56
N VAL A 88 -1.69 3.48 3.97
CA VAL A 88 -1.41 3.93 5.35
C VAL A 88 -2.70 4.13 6.14
N VAL A 89 -3.83 4.19 5.44
CA VAL A 89 -5.19 4.30 6.03
C VAL A 89 -6.12 3.37 5.26
N ILE A 90 -6.91 2.59 5.96
CA ILE A 90 -7.93 1.68 5.40
C ILE A 90 -9.30 2.35 5.48
N ASP A 91 -10.00 2.44 4.34
CA ASP A 91 -11.40 2.87 4.28
C ASP A 91 -12.30 1.65 4.59
N SER A 92 -12.67 1.49 5.85
CA SER A 92 -13.52 0.42 6.32
C SER A 92 -15.01 0.83 6.33
N PRO A 93 -15.96 -0.11 6.47
CA PRO A 93 -17.37 0.21 6.61
C PRO A 93 -17.66 1.12 7.82
N THR A 94 -16.87 1.03 8.87
CA THR A 94 -17.03 1.79 10.12
C THR A 94 -16.24 3.10 10.14
N GLY A 95 -15.43 3.39 9.11
CA GLY A 95 -14.63 4.61 8.98
C GLY A 95 -13.20 4.36 8.59
N LEU A 96 -12.38 5.41 8.69
CA LEU A 96 -10.95 5.35 8.39
C LEU A 96 -10.19 4.72 9.56
N VAL A 97 -9.29 3.80 9.25
CA VAL A 97 -8.41 3.12 10.22
C VAL A 97 -6.97 3.32 9.80
N ASP A 98 -6.19 3.96 10.65
CA ASP A 98 -4.77 4.22 10.42
C ASP A 98 -3.94 2.94 10.61
N ILE A 99 -2.95 2.74 9.77
CA ILE A 99 -1.99 1.64 9.91
C ILE A 99 -0.83 2.11 10.79
N ASP A 100 -0.47 1.29 11.76
CA ASP A 100 0.62 1.60 12.69
C ASP A 100 1.98 1.64 11.96
N SER A 101 2.85 2.58 12.38
CA SER A 101 4.21 2.70 11.87
C SER A 101 5.06 1.44 12.08
N ALA A 102 4.76 0.67 13.13
CA ALA A 102 5.43 -0.60 13.41
C ALA A 102 5.30 -1.62 12.26
N VAL A 103 4.20 -1.58 11.49
CA VAL A 103 4.00 -2.44 10.30
C VAL A 103 5.07 -2.15 9.25
N PHE A 104 5.27 -0.88 8.92
CA PHE A 104 6.26 -0.44 7.93
C PHE A 104 7.69 -0.66 8.44
N LYS A 105 7.92 -0.45 9.74
CA LYS A 105 9.20 -0.74 10.41
C LYS A 105 9.55 -2.22 10.28
N SER A 106 8.62 -3.12 10.58
CA SER A 106 8.83 -4.57 10.52
C SER A 106 9.16 -5.06 9.12
N MET A 107 8.63 -4.40 8.09
CA MET A 107 8.96 -4.71 6.68
C MET A 107 10.26 -4.05 6.21
N GLY A 108 10.90 -3.21 7.03
CA GLY A 108 12.14 -2.52 6.68
C GLY A 108 11.96 -1.43 5.61
N VAL A 109 10.81 -0.76 5.57
CA VAL A 109 10.55 0.31 4.60
C VAL A 109 11.58 1.42 4.76
N THR A 110 12.21 1.82 3.65
CA THR A 110 13.24 2.86 3.58
C THR A 110 12.77 4.17 2.97
N HIS A 111 11.65 4.14 2.23
CA HIS A 111 11.03 5.32 1.59
C HIS A 111 9.51 5.16 1.61
N LEU A 112 8.81 6.24 1.86
CA LEU A 112 7.35 6.28 1.79
C LEU A 112 6.91 7.28 0.71
N VAL A 113 6.19 6.81 -0.30
CA VAL A 113 5.65 7.62 -1.39
C VAL A 113 4.14 7.61 -1.32
N CYS A 114 3.53 8.76 -1.09
CA CYS A 114 2.08 8.93 -1.05
C CYS A 114 1.59 9.48 -2.39
N LEU A 115 0.78 8.70 -3.11
CA LEU A 115 0.15 9.16 -4.33
C LEU A 115 -1.13 9.92 -4.02
N VAL A 116 -1.30 11.03 -4.73
CA VAL A 116 -2.50 11.86 -4.72
C VAL A 116 -3.03 12.07 -6.13
N GLU A 117 -4.34 12.32 -6.24
CA GLU A 117 -5.01 12.57 -7.50
C GLU A 117 -6.21 13.49 -7.29
N ASP A 118 -6.74 14.09 -8.34
CA ASP A 118 -8.00 14.80 -8.30
C ASP A 118 -9.11 13.91 -7.71
N PRO A 119 -9.83 14.34 -6.67
CA PRO A 119 -10.90 13.56 -6.04
C PRO A 119 -12.01 13.15 -7.02
N HIS A 120 -12.32 13.96 -8.06
CA HIS A 120 -13.26 13.61 -9.10
C HIS A 120 -12.77 12.41 -9.93
N GLU A 121 -11.48 12.39 -10.27
CA GLU A 121 -10.87 11.27 -10.98
C GLU A 121 -10.86 9.99 -10.14
N ILE A 122 -10.58 10.10 -8.85
CA ILE A 122 -10.67 8.95 -7.95
C ILE A 122 -12.08 8.39 -7.90
N LEU A 123 -13.11 9.25 -7.77
CA LEU A 123 -14.49 8.83 -7.75
C LEU A 123 -14.90 8.19 -9.09
N ARG A 124 -14.49 8.77 -10.22
CA ARG A 124 -14.76 8.22 -11.54
C ARG A 124 -14.18 6.82 -11.68
N ARG A 125 -12.91 6.64 -11.29
CA ARG A 125 -12.21 5.33 -11.31
C ARG A 125 -12.87 4.32 -10.35
N ARG A 126 -13.29 4.75 -9.15
CA ARG A 126 -13.99 3.88 -8.19
C ARG A 126 -15.34 3.39 -8.74
N LYS A 127 -16.10 4.24 -9.41
CA LYS A 127 -17.39 3.88 -10.02
C LYS A 127 -17.22 2.93 -11.22
N SER A 128 -16.16 3.07 -12.00
CA SER A 128 -15.89 2.20 -13.15
C SER A 128 -15.33 0.83 -12.78
N ASP A 129 -14.73 0.68 -11.59
CA ASP A 129 -14.13 -0.57 -11.12
C ASP A 129 -15.17 -1.38 -10.33
N ILE A 130 -16.05 -2.07 -11.05
CA ILE A 130 -17.11 -2.93 -10.49
C ILE A 130 -16.57 -4.24 -9.87
N ALA A 131 -15.30 -4.61 -10.15
CA ALA A 131 -14.70 -5.83 -9.63
C ALA A 131 -14.34 -5.74 -8.14
N ARG A 132 -14.32 -4.53 -7.57
CA ARG A 132 -13.99 -4.31 -6.16
C ARG A 132 -15.18 -3.70 -5.43
N ALA A 133 -15.76 -4.44 -4.50
CA ALA A 133 -16.74 -3.88 -3.57
C ALA A 133 -16.07 -2.79 -2.71
N ARG A 134 -16.56 -1.56 -2.82
CA ARG A 134 -16.09 -0.41 -2.02
C ARG A 134 -17.28 0.32 -1.45
N PRO A 135 -17.16 0.91 -0.24
CA PRO A 135 -18.18 1.82 0.26
C PRO A 135 -18.37 2.99 -0.71
N GLU A 136 -19.63 3.36 -0.97
CA GLU A 136 -19.91 4.62 -1.66
C GLU A 136 -19.52 5.78 -0.78
N ARG A 137 -18.82 6.75 -1.37
CA ARG A 137 -18.29 7.91 -0.67
C ARG A 137 -18.55 9.17 -1.47
N SER A 138 -18.78 10.29 -0.76
CA SER A 138 -18.92 11.61 -1.39
C SER A 138 -17.55 12.15 -1.85
N LEU A 139 -17.57 13.16 -2.69
CA LEU A 139 -16.36 13.87 -3.13
C LEU A 139 -15.57 14.40 -1.94
N ASN A 140 -16.24 15.15 -1.05
CA ASN A 140 -15.63 15.70 0.15
C ASN A 140 -15.00 14.63 1.05
N TYR A 141 -15.63 13.45 1.15
CA TYR A 141 -15.03 12.32 1.88
C TYR A 141 -13.71 11.86 1.25
N ILE A 142 -13.65 11.73 -0.07
CA ILE A 142 -12.42 11.31 -0.78
C ILE A 142 -11.32 12.36 -0.60
N GLU A 143 -11.65 13.64 -0.66
CA GLU A 143 -10.72 14.73 -0.41
C GLU A 143 -10.15 14.66 1.00
N GLN A 144 -11.01 14.58 2.02
CA GLN A 144 -10.60 14.43 3.41
C GLN A 144 -9.79 13.16 3.65
N TYR A 145 -10.16 12.04 3.01
CA TYR A 145 -9.42 10.80 3.09
C TYR A 145 -8.00 10.94 2.52
N GLN A 146 -7.80 11.65 1.39
CA GLN A 146 -6.47 11.91 0.86
C GLN A 146 -5.62 12.77 1.81
N VAL A 147 -6.19 13.85 2.37
CA VAL A 147 -5.50 14.71 3.33
C VAL A 147 -5.11 13.92 4.57
N HIS A 148 -6.03 13.10 5.11
CA HIS A 148 -5.76 12.26 6.25
C HIS A 148 -4.64 11.24 5.95
N ALA A 149 -4.69 10.56 4.80
CA ALA A 149 -3.66 9.60 4.41
C ALA A 149 -2.27 10.25 4.26
N GLN A 150 -2.19 11.47 3.74
CA GLN A 150 -0.93 12.23 3.70
C GLN A 150 -0.41 12.52 5.10
N GLY A 151 -1.29 12.97 6.02
CA GLY A 151 -0.93 13.23 7.41
C GLY A 151 -0.43 11.99 8.15
N VAL A 152 -1.08 10.84 7.95
CA VAL A 152 -0.64 9.56 8.53
C VAL A 152 0.69 9.12 7.92
N GLY A 153 0.84 9.20 6.58
CA GLY A 153 2.11 8.88 5.91
C GLY A 153 3.27 9.72 6.42
N PHE A 154 3.05 11.02 6.61
CA PHE A 154 4.06 11.91 7.19
C PHE A 154 4.44 11.52 8.62
N LYS A 155 3.47 11.21 9.49
CA LYS A 155 3.73 10.73 10.86
C LYS A 155 4.53 9.43 10.87
N ILE A 156 4.20 8.47 9.99
CA ILE A 156 4.95 7.23 9.84
C ILE A 156 6.39 7.51 9.44
N SER A 157 6.61 8.37 8.43
CA SER A 157 7.95 8.71 7.96
C SER A 157 8.81 9.36 9.04
N LEU A 158 8.24 10.27 9.83
CA LEU A 158 8.93 10.87 10.99
C LEU A 158 9.29 9.81 12.03
N SER A 159 8.35 8.91 12.37
CA SER A 159 8.59 7.84 13.34
C SER A 159 9.71 6.89 12.92
N LEU A 160 9.88 6.67 11.62
CA LEU A 160 10.88 5.77 11.06
C LEU A 160 12.19 6.47 10.66
N GLY A 161 12.22 7.80 10.62
CA GLY A 161 13.36 8.57 10.14
C GLY A 161 13.64 8.34 8.64
N ILE A 162 12.61 8.16 7.82
CA ILE A 162 12.73 7.87 6.38
C ILE A 162 12.15 9.01 5.53
N PRO A 163 12.60 9.17 4.27
CA PRO A 163 12.02 10.14 3.34
C PRO A 163 10.53 9.91 3.10
N PHE A 164 9.78 11.01 3.02
CA PHE A 164 8.37 11.04 2.62
C PHE A 164 8.20 11.92 1.40
N THR A 165 7.59 11.38 0.35
CA THR A 165 7.32 12.10 -0.89
C THR A 165 5.84 12.02 -1.23
N VAL A 166 5.22 13.17 -1.53
CA VAL A 166 3.85 13.21 -2.06
C VAL A 166 3.92 13.48 -3.55
N LEU A 167 3.32 12.62 -4.35
CA LEU A 167 3.33 12.70 -5.81
C LEU A 167 1.92 12.67 -6.40
N SER A 168 1.64 13.55 -7.34
CA SER A 168 0.50 13.40 -8.24
C SER A 168 0.78 12.30 -9.26
N THR A 169 -0.25 11.56 -9.66
CA THR A 169 -0.13 10.47 -10.66
C THR A 169 0.36 10.96 -12.03
N GLY A 170 0.34 12.28 -12.30
CA GLY A 170 0.92 12.88 -13.50
C GLY A 170 2.43 13.14 -13.43
N CYS A 171 3.04 13.13 -12.24
CA CYS A 171 4.45 13.49 -12.02
C CYS A 171 5.34 12.25 -11.89
N LEU A 172 5.45 11.46 -12.97
CA LEU A 172 6.19 10.18 -12.97
C LEU A 172 7.71 10.38 -12.83
N GLU A 173 8.24 11.50 -13.26
CA GLU A 173 9.70 11.79 -13.30
C GLU A 173 10.33 11.71 -11.90
N TRP A 174 9.59 12.07 -10.84
CA TRP A 174 10.09 11.97 -9.48
C TRP A 174 10.25 10.51 -9.00
N MET A 175 9.41 9.60 -9.51
CA MET A 175 9.59 8.17 -9.22
C MET A 175 10.86 7.62 -9.89
N ASP A 176 11.24 8.15 -11.05
CA ASP A 176 12.48 7.77 -11.74
C ASP A 176 13.69 8.07 -10.83
N HIS A 177 13.74 9.23 -10.18
CA HIS A 177 14.79 9.56 -9.19
C HIS A 177 14.77 8.64 -7.97
N ILE A 178 13.59 8.33 -7.43
CA ILE A 178 13.46 7.43 -6.27
C ILE A 178 13.92 6.01 -6.61
N LEU A 179 13.68 5.54 -7.83
CA LEU A 179 14.05 4.19 -8.28
C LEU A 179 15.49 4.09 -8.80
N SER A 180 16.09 5.18 -9.25
CA SER A 180 17.47 5.19 -9.82
C SER A 180 18.56 5.39 -8.76
N GLY A 181 18.27 6.04 -7.65
CA GLY A 181 19.22 6.33 -6.55
C GLY A 181 19.09 5.35 -5.42
#